data_f761a681b844b0c5242d668ad18a03e6
#
_entry.id   f761a681b844b0c5242d668ad18a03e6
#
_cell.length_a   1.000
_cell.length_b   1.000
_cell.length_c   1.000
_cell.angle_alpha   90.00
_cell.angle_beta   90.00
_cell.angle_gamma   90.00
#
_symmetry.space_group_name_H-M   'P 1'
#
loop_
_entity.id
_entity.type
_entity.pdbx_description
1 polymer ?
#
loop_
_entity_poly.entity_id
_entity_poly.type
_entity_poly.pdbx_seq_one_letter_code
_entity_poly.pdbx_strand_id
1 'polypeptide(L)'
;MEVITYTVTPEEDGVCVRHILKAKLHFSTHAVARLTRAENGIRVNGVHARTVDPVHTGDVVAARSDDLRPPKLLPTPENWPLPIVYEDEPLLILNKPAGMTAHASNFLPDTPTVAGALAYQRGPDFIFHVVNRLDKGTTGLMAVAKSGYIHDRLRRTLHSDGFYREYRAVCVGCPKPPAGTIDAPIGRDETSAVRRMVRSDGQQAVSHYEVLSQRDGLSFVKLRPETGRTHQLRVHMAYIGHPLAGDWLYGTEDPDLISRPALHAYALALTHPVTGTHLYFTAPIPADMEKLI
;
A
#
# COMPACT_ATOMS: atom_id res chain seq x y z
N MET A 1 19.32 -4.65 5.03
CA MET A 1 19.86 -5.86 4.30
C MET A 1 20.39 -5.38 2.97
N GLU A 2 21.70 -5.36 2.81
CA GLU A 2 22.33 -4.75 1.61
C GLU A 2 22.54 -5.72 0.44
N VAL A 3 22.70 -7.02 0.73
CA VAL A 3 22.96 -8.06 -0.29
C VAL A 3 22.13 -9.30 0.02
N ILE A 4 21.51 -9.84 -1.03
CA ILE A 4 20.76 -11.09 -0.98
C ILE A 4 21.48 -12.11 -1.85
N THR A 5 21.58 -13.35 -1.36
CA THR A 5 22.31 -14.43 -2.03
C THR A 5 21.39 -15.61 -2.32
N TYR A 6 21.77 -16.37 -3.36
CA TYR A 6 21.16 -17.64 -3.72
C TYR A 6 22.23 -18.59 -4.21
N THR A 7 22.24 -19.83 -3.72
CA THR A 7 23.12 -20.88 -4.20
C THR A 7 22.39 -21.69 -5.28
N VAL A 8 22.98 -21.78 -6.46
CA VAL A 8 22.40 -22.45 -7.64
C VAL A 8 22.30 -23.95 -7.38
N THR A 9 21.11 -24.50 -7.60
CA THR A 9 20.85 -25.94 -7.44
C THR A 9 21.13 -26.71 -8.73
N PRO A 10 21.24 -28.07 -8.70
CA PRO A 10 21.45 -28.87 -9.89
C PRO A 10 20.41 -28.70 -11.00
N GLU A 11 19.14 -28.42 -10.63
CA GLU A 11 18.03 -28.17 -11.57
C GLU A 11 18.19 -26.87 -12.35
N GLU A 12 19.09 -26.00 -11.90
CA GLU A 12 19.32 -24.66 -12.45
C GLU A 12 20.67 -24.55 -13.16
N ASP A 13 21.35 -25.67 -13.29
CA ASP A 13 22.65 -25.69 -13.96
C ASP A 13 22.55 -25.15 -15.39
N GLY A 14 23.44 -24.20 -15.73
CA GLY A 14 23.49 -23.57 -17.06
C GLY A 14 22.45 -22.48 -17.32
N VAL A 15 21.52 -22.16 -16.36
CA VAL A 15 20.62 -21.02 -16.54
C VAL A 15 21.39 -19.69 -16.44
N CYS A 16 20.83 -18.63 -17.02
CA CYS A 16 21.47 -17.31 -16.92
C CYS A 16 21.17 -16.63 -15.56
N VAL A 17 22.09 -15.77 -15.11
CA VAL A 17 21.95 -14.95 -13.89
C VAL A 17 20.57 -14.26 -13.80
N ARG A 18 20.04 -13.75 -14.91
CA ARG A 18 18.69 -13.12 -14.96
C ARG A 18 17.60 -14.07 -14.47
N HIS A 19 17.68 -15.34 -14.78
CA HIS A 19 16.72 -16.34 -14.33
C HIS A 19 16.72 -16.42 -12.80
N ILE A 20 17.90 -16.58 -12.21
CA ILE A 20 18.04 -16.63 -10.73
C ILE A 20 17.51 -15.35 -10.07
N LEU A 21 17.90 -14.16 -10.58
CA LEU A 21 17.43 -12.90 -10.03
C LEU A 21 15.91 -12.77 -10.06
N LYS A 22 15.24 -13.23 -11.11
CA LYS A 22 13.78 -13.10 -11.27
C LYS A 22 13.00 -14.24 -10.62
N ALA A 23 13.41 -15.49 -10.84
CA ALA A 23 12.66 -16.65 -10.40
C ALA A 23 12.91 -17.01 -8.93
N LYS A 24 14.15 -16.83 -8.44
CA LYS A 24 14.56 -17.25 -7.09
C LYS A 24 14.71 -16.06 -6.13
N LEU A 25 15.38 -15.02 -6.55
CA LEU A 25 15.56 -13.82 -5.72
C LEU A 25 14.41 -12.82 -5.86
N HIS A 26 13.46 -13.07 -6.76
CA HIS A 26 12.24 -12.30 -6.93
C HIS A 26 12.42 -10.81 -7.24
N PHE A 27 13.50 -10.42 -7.91
CA PHE A 27 13.66 -9.06 -8.39
C PHE A 27 12.70 -8.76 -9.57
N SER A 28 12.13 -7.55 -9.59
CA SER A 28 11.37 -7.07 -10.75
C SER A 28 12.29 -6.83 -11.96
N THR A 29 11.71 -6.80 -13.16
CA THR A 29 12.48 -6.48 -14.39
C THR A 29 13.17 -5.11 -14.28
N HIS A 30 12.48 -4.13 -13.66
CA HIS A 30 13.02 -2.81 -13.43
C HIS A 30 14.17 -2.82 -12.40
N ALA A 31 14.04 -3.60 -11.32
CA ALA A 31 15.11 -3.77 -10.32
C ALA A 31 16.33 -4.43 -10.94
N VAL A 32 16.16 -5.49 -11.73
CA VAL A 32 17.27 -6.15 -12.47
C VAL A 32 17.98 -5.13 -13.39
N ALA A 33 17.23 -4.30 -14.13
CA ALA A 33 17.84 -3.28 -15.00
C ALA A 33 18.62 -2.20 -14.22
N ARG A 34 18.22 -1.88 -12.98
CA ARG A 34 19.00 -0.98 -12.09
C ARG A 34 20.26 -1.66 -11.58
N LEU A 35 20.15 -2.91 -11.13
CA LEU A 35 21.29 -3.72 -10.67
C LEU A 35 22.38 -3.86 -11.72
N THR A 36 22.01 -4.06 -13.00
CA THR A 36 22.95 -4.18 -14.12
C THR A 36 23.80 -2.93 -14.33
N ARG A 37 23.28 -1.76 -13.94
CA ARG A 37 23.97 -0.46 -14.10
C ARG A 37 24.73 -0.03 -12.85
N ALA A 38 24.52 -0.72 -11.74
CA ALA A 38 25.16 -0.40 -10.48
C ALA A 38 26.51 -1.08 -10.34
N GLU A 39 27.47 -0.36 -9.81
CA GLU A 39 28.74 -0.97 -9.42
C GLU A 39 28.48 -2.09 -8.41
N ASN A 40 29.00 -3.27 -8.70
CA ASN A 40 28.78 -4.46 -7.87
C ASN A 40 27.31 -4.80 -7.57
N GLY A 41 26.38 -4.38 -8.43
CA GLY A 41 24.96 -4.65 -8.25
C GLY A 41 24.60 -6.14 -8.34
N ILE A 42 25.36 -6.91 -9.16
CA ILE A 42 25.20 -8.37 -9.35
C ILE A 42 26.59 -9.00 -9.31
N ARG A 43 26.72 -10.09 -8.54
CA ARG A 43 27.95 -10.87 -8.44
C ARG A 43 27.64 -12.36 -8.51
N VAL A 44 28.57 -13.13 -9.05
CA VAL A 44 28.60 -14.59 -8.96
C VAL A 44 29.94 -14.96 -8.33
N ASN A 45 29.91 -15.71 -7.23
CA ASN A 45 31.10 -16.09 -6.46
C ASN A 45 31.99 -14.88 -6.09
N GLY A 46 31.34 -13.74 -5.76
CA GLY A 46 32.03 -12.50 -5.41
C GLY A 46 32.51 -11.64 -6.59
N VAL A 47 32.48 -12.15 -7.82
CA VAL A 47 32.91 -11.44 -9.05
C VAL A 47 31.71 -10.80 -9.74
N HIS A 48 31.88 -9.60 -10.29
CA HIS A 48 30.83 -8.94 -11.08
C HIS A 48 30.35 -9.82 -12.24
N ALA A 49 29.03 -9.93 -12.40
CA ALA A 49 28.42 -10.77 -13.43
C ALA A 49 27.34 -9.99 -14.21
N ARG A 50 27.18 -10.36 -15.49
CA ARG A 50 26.13 -9.83 -16.36
C ARG A 50 24.87 -10.70 -16.24
N THR A 51 23.74 -10.15 -16.52
CA THR A 51 22.44 -10.86 -16.46
C THR A 51 22.33 -12.03 -17.46
N VAL A 52 23.17 -12.05 -18.49
CA VAL A 52 23.20 -13.10 -19.52
C VAL A 52 24.22 -14.20 -19.25
N ASP A 53 25.12 -13.99 -18.29
CA ASP A 53 26.15 -14.97 -17.97
C ASP A 53 25.50 -16.26 -17.41
N PRO A 54 25.96 -17.44 -17.81
CA PRO A 54 25.49 -18.69 -17.24
C PRO A 54 25.98 -18.87 -15.82
N VAL A 55 25.23 -19.60 -15.01
CA VAL A 55 25.61 -20.04 -13.66
C VAL A 55 25.53 -21.55 -13.55
N HIS A 56 26.37 -22.14 -12.71
CA HIS A 56 26.47 -23.56 -12.52
C HIS A 56 26.14 -23.99 -11.10
N THR A 57 25.81 -25.25 -10.93
CA THR A 57 25.52 -25.85 -9.62
C THR A 57 26.59 -25.50 -8.60
N GLY A 58 26.15 -24.95 -7.45
CA GLY A 58 27.02 -24.50 -6.37
C GLY A 58 27.47 -23.05 -6.48
N ASP A 59 27.27 -22.37 -7.62
CA ASP A 59 27.54 -20.93 -7.72
C ASP A 59 26.66 -20.12 -6.77
N VAL A 60 27.25 -19.08 -6.16
CA VAL A 60 26.54 -18.14 -5.30
C VAL A 60 26.27 -16.87 -6.07
N VAL A 61 25.00 -16.69 -6.46
CA VAL A 61 24.52 -15.44 -7.06
C VAL A 61 24.16 -14.45 -5.94
N ALA A 62 24.77 -13.28 -5.96
CA ALA A 62 24.54 -12.21 -5.00
C ALA A 62 24.02 -10.94 -5.70
N ALA A 63 23.02 -10.30 -5.13
CA ALA A 63 22.46 -9.06 -5.65
C ALA A 63 22.18 -8.05 -4.53
N ARG A 64 22.41 -6.76 -4.80
CA ARG A 64 22.09 -5.69 -3.85
C ARG A 64 20.58 -5.53 -3.71
N SER A 65 20.12 -5.38 -2.47
CA SER A 65 18.71 -5.19 -2.12
C SER A 65 18.37 -3.78 -1.67
N ASP A 66 19.38 -2.95 -1.47
CA ASP A 66 19.25 -1.54 -1.09
C ASP A 66 18.79 -0.66 -2.27
N ASP A 67 18.36 0.55 -1.96
CA ASP A 67 18.02 1.55 -2.97
C ASP A 67 19.30 2.16 -3.56
N LEU A 68 19.61 1.79 -4.79
CA LEU A 68 20.82 2.17 -5.51
C LEU A 68 20.95 3.66 -5.82
N ARG A 69 19.89 4.43 -5.61
CA ARG A 69 19.87 5.88 -5.81
C ARG A 69 18.93 6.53 -4.80
N PRO A 70 19.31 7.66 -4.21
CA PRO A 70 18.38 8.45 -3.41
C PRO A 70 17.18 8.88 -4.29
N PRO A 71 16.01 9.12 -3.70
CA PRO A 71 14.88 9.68 -4.41
C PRO A 71 15.29 11.02 -5.06
N LYS A 72 14.70 11.34 -6.22
CA LYS A 72 15.00 12.60 -6.95
C LYS A 72 14.69 13.85 -6.11
N LEU A 73 13.71 13.74 -5.22
CA LEU A 73 13.32 14.77 -4.27
C LEU A 73 13.24 14.09 -2.90
N LEU A 74 14.06 14.56 -1.98
CA LEU A 74 13.94 14.17 -0.58
C LEU A 74 12.70 14.84 0.01
N PRO A 75 11.91 14.14 0.84
CA PRO A 75 10.77 14.75 1.50
C PRO A 75 11.23 15.82 2.49
N THR A 76 10.53 16.94 2.53
CA THR A 76 10.76 17.95 3.56
C THR A 76 10.39 17.36 4.92
N PRO A 77 11.29 17.34 5.92
CA PRO A 77 10.97 16.84 7.25
C PRO A 77 9.85 17.66 7.91
N GLU A 78 8.85 16.97 8.45
CA GLU A 78 7.66 17.59 9.07
C GLU A 78 7.41 16.97 10.45
N ASN A 79 7.34 17.80 11.49
CA ASN A 79 7.07 17.32 12.85
C ASN A 79 5.58 16.99 13.03
N TRP A 80 5.17 15.85 12.51
CA TRP A 80 3.82 15.31 12.68
C TRP A 80 3.86 13.98 13.44
N PRO A 81 2.95 13.77 14.40
CA PRO A 81 2.84 12.50 15.10
C PRO A 81 2.42 11.40 14.11
N LEU A 82 3.22 10.36 14.03
CA LEU A 82 2.98 9.20 13.19
C LEU A 82 3.15 7.93 14.03
N PRO A 83 2.07 7.40 14.61
CA PRO A 83 2.13 6.21 15.44
C PRO A 83 2.61 4.98 14.66
N ILE A 84 3.67 4.35 15.14
CA ILE A 84 4.22 3.12 14.61
C ILE A 84 3.58 1.95 15.35
N VAL A 85 3.00 1.01 14.60
CA VAL A 85 2.34 -0.20 15.11
C VAL A 85 3.32 -1.37 15.16
N TYR A 86 4.19 -1.46 14.16
CA TYR A 86 5.21 -2.49 14.07
C TYR A 86 6.38 -1.98 13.24
N GLU A 87 7.58 -2.39 13.60
CA GLU A 87 8.79 -2.09 12.85
C GLU A 87 9.83 -3.18 13.03
N ASP A 88 10.41 -3.62 11.92
CA ASP A 88 11.63 -4.42 11.89
C ASP A 88 12.58 -3.92 10.79
N GLU A 89 13.60 -4.69 10.43
CA GLU A 89 14.57 -4.27 9.42
C GLU A 89 13.92 -3.97 8.05
N PRO A 90 13.08 -4.84 7.44
CA PRO A 90 12.53 -4.61 6.11
C PRO A 90 11.19 -3.87 6.08
N LEU A 91 10.43 -3.84 7.18
CA LEU A 91 9.01 -3.46 7.19
C LEU A 91 8.68 -2.46 8.30
N LEU A 92 7.75 -1.55 7.99
CA LEU A 92 7.15 -0.62 8.94
C LEU A 92 5.63 -0.64 8.74
N ILE A 93 4.87 -0.83 9.81
CA ILE A 93 3.41 -0.66 9.83
C ILE A 93 3.09 0.54 10.72
N LEU A 94 2.34 1.48 10.17
CA LEU A 94 1.95 2.69 10.88
C LEU A 94 0.43 2.84 10.90
N ASN A 95 -0.07 3.57 11.90
CA ASN A 95 -1.46 4.01 12.00
C ASN A 95 -1.56 5.46 11.53
N LYS A 96 -1.86 5.66 10.23
CA LYS A 96 -1.89 6.98 9.61
C LYS A 96 -3.03 7.84 10.20
N PRO A 97 -2.76 9.05 10.70
CA PRO A 97 -3.79 10.00 11.09
C PRO A 97 -4.55 10.55 9.86
N ALA A 98 -5.71 11.17 10.09
CA ALA A 98 -6.41 11.97 9.08
C ALA A 98 -5.61 13.23 8.71
N GLY A 99 -5.94 13.84 7.57
CA GLY A 99 -5.34 15.12 7.14
C GLY A 99 -3.98 14.98 6.43
N MET A 100 -3.38 13.80 6.39
CA MET A 100 -2.05 13.53 5.87
C MET A 100 -2.11 12.68 4.59
N THR A 101 -1.31 13.02 3.58
CA THR A 101 -1.12 12.19 2.37
C THR A 101 0.12 11.30 2.50
N ALA A 102 0.24 10.28 1.66
CA ALA A 102 1.44 9.42 1.67
C ALA A 102 2.69 10.17 1.19
N HIS A 103 2.56 10.91 0.09
CA HIS A 103 3.62 11.71 -0.53
C HIS A 103 3.11 13.10 -0.86
N ALA A 104 4.02 14.04 -1.07
CA ALA A 104 3.70 15.37 -1.58
C ALA A 104 2.93 15.29 -2.91
N SER A 105 2.03 16.22 -3.10
CA SER A 105 1.20 16.32 -4.30
C SER A 105 1.12 17.78 -4.76
N ASN A 106 1.29 18.01 -6.05
CA ASN A 106 1.14 19.35 -6.64
C ASN A 106 -0.29 19.91 -6.47
N PHE A 107 -1.27 19.03 -6.22
CA PHE A 107 -2.67 19.44 -5.96
C PHE A 107 -2.92 19.82 -4.50
N LEU A 108 -2.01 19.47 -3.59
CA LEU A 108 -2.13 19.67 -2.14
C LEU A 108 -0.74 20.01 -1.56
N PRO A 109 -0.14 21.15 -1.95
CA PRO A 109 1.26 21.47 -1.63
C PRO A 109 1.51 21.60 -0.12
N ASP A 110 0.56 22.16 0.63
CA ASP A 110 0.71 22.44 2.07
C ASP A 110 0.16 21.31 2.96
N THR A 111 -0.13 20.14 2.37
CA THR A 111 -0.63 19.00 3.14
C THR A 111 0.52 18.21 3.72
N PRO A 112 0.52 17.93 5.05
CA PRO A 112 1.52 17.09 5.68
C PRO A 112 1.54 15.69 5.04
N THR A 113 2.72 15.09 5.03
CA THR A 113 2.95 13.82 4.36
C THR A 113 3.52 12.77 5.31
N VAL A 114 3.18 11.51 5.07
CA VAL A 114 3.84 10.39 5.76
C VAL A 114 5.34 10.40 5.45
N ALA A 115 5.71 10.78 4.22
CA ALA A 115 7.09 10.97 3.81
C ALA A 115 7.83 11.98 4.68
N GLY A 116 7.25 13.17 4.88
CA GLY A 116 7.82 14.24 5.69
C GLY A 116 7.92 13.85 7.16
N ALA A 117 6.87 13.22 7.71
CA ALA A 117 6.88 12.75 9.10
C ALA A 117 7.95 11.67 9.34
N LEU A 118 8.13 10.72 8.42
CA LEU A 118 9.19 9.72 8.51
C LEU A 118 10.59 10.34 8.34
N ALA A 119 10.75 11.30 7.44
CA ALA A 119 12.01 12.04 7.28
C ALA A 119 12.38 12.81 8.55
N TYR A 120 11.39 13.39 9.26
CA TYR A 120 11.63 14.04 10.55
C TYR A 120 12.04 13.05 11.64
N GLN A 121 11.38 11.89 11.73
CA GLN A 121 11.62 10.90 12.77
C GLN A 121 12.88 10.05 12.55
N ARG A 122 13.29 9.82 11.30
CA ARG A 122 14.32 8.87 10.89
C ARG A 122 15.52 9.51 10.21
N GLY A 123 15.43 10.78 9.89
CA GLY A 123 16.40 11.50 9.08
C GLY A 123 15.99 11.65 7.62
N PRO A 124 16.54 12.68 6.92
CA PRO A 124 16.14 13.02 5.55
C PRO A 124 16.48 11.94 4.53
N ASP A 125 17.47 11.11 4.81
CA ASP A 125 17.93 10.03 3.92
C ASP A 125 17.10 8.74 4.07
N PHE A 126 16.09 8.73 4.97
CA PHE A 126 15.22 7.57 5.14
C PHE A 126 14.35 7.38 3.91
N ILE A 127 14.67 6.35 3.14
CA ILE A 127 13.91 5.96 1.94
C ILE A 127 12.81 5.00 2.37
N PHE A 128 11.60 5.26 1.93
CA PHE A 128 10.47 4.39 2.19
C PHE A 128 9.62 4.18 0.95
N HIS A 129 9.02 3.03 0.86
CA HIS A 129 8.15 2.65 -0.25
C HIS A 129 6.77 2.27 0.30
N VAL A 130 5.77 3.07 -0.03
CA VAL A 130 4.39 2.81 0.40
C VAL A 130 3.85 1.57 -0.32
N VAL A 131 3.41 0.57 0.46
CA VAL A 131 2.85 -0.68 -0.08
C VAL A 131 1.36 -0.51 -0.38
N ASN A 132 0.57 -0.02 0.60
CA ASN A 132 -0.83 0.34 0.42
C ASN A 132 -1.07 1.81 0.76
N ARG A 133 -1.64 2.57 -0.17
CA ARG A 133 -1.94 3.98 0.05
C ARG A 133 -3.30 4.15 0.71
N LEU A 134 -3.40 5.18 1.54
CA LEU A 134 -4.65 5.69 2.08
C LEU A 134 -4.88 7.13 1.59
N ASP A 135 -6.15 7.51 1.41
CA ASP A 135 -6.53 8.88 1.05
C ASP A 135 -6.21 9.84 2.21
N LYS A 136 -6.17 11.16 1.94
CA LYS A 136 -5.89 12.21 2.94
C LYS A 136 -6.78 12.10 4.18
N GLY A 137 -8.10 11.91 3.98
CA GLY A 137 -9.08 11.80 5.08
C GLY A 137 -9.19 10.41 5.69
N THR A 138 -8.62 9.37 5.06
CA THR A 138 -8.67 7.99 5.58
C THR A 138 -7.60 7.79 6.65
N THR A 139 -8.01 7.22 7.78
CA THR A 139 -7.13 6.84 8.89
C THR A 139 -6.77 5.36 8.87
N GLY A 140 -5.80 4.93 9.67
CA GLY A 140 -5.55 3.52 9.96
C GLY A 140 -4.28 2.94 9.34
N LEU A 141 -4.24 1.62 9.23
CA LEU A 141 -3.04 0.85 8.95
C LEU A 141 -2.49 1.04 7.54
N MET A 142 -1.22 1.38 7.47
CA MET A 142 -0.47 1.51 6.23
C MET A 142 0.87 0.78 6.34
N ALA A 143 1.17 -0.07 5.37
CA ALA A 143 2.42 -0.78 5.27
C ALA A 143 3.42 0.00 4.42
N VAL A 144 4.65 0.05 4.89
CA VAL A 144 5.80 0.71 4.29
C VAL A 144 6.96 -0.27 4.21
N ALA A 145 7.50 -0.47 3.03
CA ALA A 145 8.73 -1.22 2.82
C ALA A 145 9.93 -0.28 2.93
N LYS A 146 10.99 -0.72 3.60
CA LYS A 146 12.21 0.05 3.81
C LYS A 146 13.24 -0.07 2.67
N SER A 147 12.90 -0.80 1.60
CA SER A 147 13.66 -0.83 0.35
C SER A 147 12.76 -1.15 -0.84
N GLY A 148 13.21 -0.77 -2.04
CA GLY A 148 12.50 -1.09 -3.29
C GLY A 148 12.39 -2.59 -3.55
N TYR A 149 13.34 -3.40 -3.09
CA TYR A 149 13.29 -4.86 -3.16
C TYR A 149 12.13 -5.43 -2.32
N ILE A 150 12.01 -5.00 -1.07
CA ILE A 150 10.94 -5.42 -0.16
C ILE A 150 9.57 -4.95 -0.68
N HIS A 151 9.51 -3.73 -1.21
CA HIS A 151 8.30 -3.20 -1.86
C HIS A 151 7.85 -4.08 -3.03
N ASP A 152 8.78 -4.46 -3.94
CA ASP A 152 8.46 -5.33 -5.07
C ASP A 152 7.93 -6.70 -4.62
N ARG A 153 8.48 -7.27 -3.54
CA ARG A 153 7.98 -8.52 -2.95
C ARG A 153 6.57 -8.39 -2.41
N LEU A 154 6.31 -7.40 -1.57
CA LEU A 154 4.98 -7.14 -0.99
C LEU A 154 3.94 -6.78 -2.06
N ARG A 155 4.35 -6.02 -3.09
CA ARG A 155 3.46 -5.65 -4.18
C ARG A 155 2.92 -6.86 -4.96
N ARG A 156 3.65 -7.94 -5.06
CA ARG A 156 3.18 -9.17 -5.73
C ARG A 156 2.06 -9.87 -4.97
N THR A 157 2.00 -9.70 -3.65
CA THR A 157 0.97 -10.29 -2.79
C THR A 157 -0.23 -9.38 -2.56
N LEU A 158 -0.19 -8.11 -2.99
CA LEU A 158 -1.22 -7.08 -2.75
C LEU A 158 -2.62 -7.46 -3.23
N HIS A 159 -2.72 -8.35 -4.21
CA HIS A 159 -3.98 -8.81 -4.83
C HIS A 159 -4.15 -10.33 -4.72
N SER A 160 -3.52 -10.94 -3.73
CA SER A 160 -3.63 -12.36 -3.39
C SER A 160 -3.98 -12.51 -1.92
N ASP A 161 -4.24 -13.74 -1.49
CA ASP A 161 -4.50 -14.06 -0.07
C ASP A 161 -3.33 -13.73 0.86
N GLY A 162 -2.15 -13.44 0.31
CA GLY A 162 -0.97 -13.03 1.07
C GLY A 162 -1.00 -11.58 1.57
N PHE A 163 -2.03 -10.78 1.22
CA PHE A 163 -2.17 -9.39 1.67
C PHE A 163 -3.64 -9.02 1.89
N TYR A 164 -4.08 -9.06 3.13
CA TYR A 164 -5.45 -8.76 3.53
C TYR A 164 -5.59 -7.31 3.99
N ARG A 165 -6.68 -6.66 3.59
CA ARG A 165 -7.04 -5.29 4.01
C ARG A 165 -8.51 -5.25 4.37
N GLU A 166 -8.79 -4.75 5.56
CA GLU A 166 -10.16 -4.57 6.04
C GLU A 166 -10.33 -3.13 6.54
N TYR A 167 -11.44 -2.54 6.18
CA TYR A 167 -11.79 -1.19 6.57
C TYR A 167 -13.07 -1.20 7.39
N ARG A 168 -13.20 -0.20 8.26
CA ARG A 168 -14.45 0.19 8.91
C ARG A 168 -14.89 1.51 8.34
N ALA A 169 -16.18 1.62 8.03
CA ALA A 169 -16.79 2.83 7.51
C ALA A 169 -18.09 3.12 8.22
N VAL A 170 -18.48 4.39 8.28
CA VAL A 170 -19.85 4.79 8.60
C VAL A 170 -20.47 5.34 7.34
N CYS A 171 -21.59 4.76 6.93
CA CYS A 171 -22.32 5.10 5.70
C CYS A 171 -23.67 5.74 6.03
N VAL A 172 -24.13 6.62 5.17
CA VAL A 172 -25.47 7.20 5.24
C VAL A 172 -26.50 6.17 4.74
N GLY A 173 -27.56 5.97 5.52
CA GLY A 173 -28.56 4.95 5.25
C GLY A 173 -28.08 3.54 5.56
N CYS A 174 -28.82 2.54 5.07
CA CYS A 174 -28.48 1.14 5.29
C CYS A 174 -28.57 0.34 3.99
N PRO A 175 -27.46 -0.24 3.53
CA PRO A 175 -27.41 -1.10 2.37
C PRO A 175 -28.37 -2.30 2.51
N LYS A 176 -29.11 -2.58 1.44
CA LYS A 176 -29.96 -3.76 1.32
C LYS A 176 -29.64 -4.48 0.02
N PRO A 177 -29.19 -5.77 0.09
CA PRO A 177 -29.01 -6.62 1.28
C PRO A 177 -27.90 -6.11 2.22
N PRO A 178 -27.83 -6.60 3.49
CA PRO A 178 -26.86 -6.13 4.49
C PRO A 178 -25.42 -6.56 4.21
N ALA A 179 -25.20 -7.44 3.24
CA ALA A 179 -23.89 -7.82 2.76
C ALA A 179 -23.93 -8.01 1.23
N GLY A 180 -22.81 -7.73 0.57
CA GLY A 180 -22.76 -7.90 -0.88
C GLY A 180 -21.38 -7.59 -1.47
N THR A 181 -21.32 -7.75 -2.79
CA THR A 181 -20.15 -7.44 -3.61
C THR A 181 -20.51 -6.35 -4.61
N ILE A 182 -19.66 -5.33 -4.71
CA ILE A 182 -19.75 -4.29 -5.72
C ILE A 182 -18.62 -4.54 -6.72
N ASP A 183 -18.97 -5.06 -7.89
CA ASP A 183 -18.06 -5.24 -9.02
C ASP A 183 -18.42 -4.19 -10.07
N ALA A 184 -17.73 -3.04 -10.01
CA ALA A 184 -18.05 -1.89 -10.82
C ALA A 184 -16.76 -1.14 -11.18
N PRO A 185 -16.38 -1.06 -12.48
CA PRO A 185 -15.14 -0.43 -12.91
C PRO A 185 -15.11 1.06 -12.57
N ILE A 186 -13.93 1.56 -12.18
CA ILE A 186 -13.73 2.95 -11.75
C ILE A 186 -12.80 3.68 -12.72
N GLY A 187 -13.26 4.83 -13.20
CA GLY A 187 -12.50 5.75 -14.04
C GLY A 187 -12.42 7.16 -13.46
N ARG A 188 -11.75 8.06 -14.18
CA ARG A 188 -11.75 9.48 -13.85
C ARG A 188 -13.09 10.11 -14.23
N ASP A 189 -13.54 11.04 -13.41
CA ASP A 189 -14.58 11.98 -13.80
C ASP A 189 -13.92 13.07 -14.65
N GLU A 190 -14.37 13.23 -15.88
CA GLU A 190 -13.77 14.19 -16.84
C GLU A 190 -14.04 15.65 -16.44
N THR A 191 -15.04 15.87 -15.58
CA THR A 191 -15.40 17.20 -15.07
C THR A 191 -14.62 17.59 -13.83
N SER A 192 -13.78 16.70 -13.27
CA SER A 192 -13.07 16.92 -12.02
C SER A 192 -11.65 16.34 -12.02
N ALA A 193 -10.69 17.15 -11.60
CA ALA A 193 -9.29 16.72 -11.47
C ALA A 193 -9.08 15.59 -10.46
N VAL A 194 -9.93 15.52 -9.41
CA VAL A 194 -9.75 14.61 -8.27
C VAL A 194 -10.80 13.50 -8.19
N ARG A 195 -12.03 13.75 -8.71
CA ARG A 195 -13.15 12.82 -8.59
C ARG A 195 -12.95 11.56 -9.44
N ARG A 196 -13.49 10.45 -8.93
CA ARG A 196 -13.60 9.17 -9.64
C ARG A 196 -15.08 8.80 -9.73
N MET A 197 -15.42 7.96 -10.70
CA MET A 197 -16.80 7.48 -10.86
C MET A 197 -16.81 6.07 -11.42
N VAL A 198 -17.91 5.38 -11.22
CA VAL A 198 -18.16 4.11 -11.91
C VAL A 198 -18.43 4.42 -13.39
N ARG A 199 -17.68 3.75 -14.28
CA ARG A 199 -17.83 3.87 -15.72
C ARG A 199 -17.33 2.59 -16.42
N SER A 200 -17.98 2.19 -17.50
CA SER A 200 -17.75 0.91 -18.19
C SER A 200 -16.34 0.76 -18.79
N ASP A 201 -15.68 1.87 -19.14
CA ASP A 201 -14.31 1.93 -19.65
C ASP A 201 -13.26 2.17 -18.52
N GLY A 202 -13.71 2.13 -17.27
CA GLY A 202 -12.85 2.25 -16.09
C GLY A 202 -11.98 1.03 -15.84
N GLN A 203 -11.11 1.14 -14.85
CA GLN A 203 -10.32 0.01 -14.38
C GLN A 203 -11.17 -0.89 -13.49
N GLN A 204 -11.06 -2.20 -13.66
CA GLN A 204 -11.76 -3.18 -12.81
C GLN A 204 -11.56 -2.86 -11.32
N ALA A 205 -12.66 -2.87 -10.57
CA ALA A 205 -12.68 -2.60 -9.15
C ALA A 205 -13.74 -3.47 -8.48
N VAL A 206 -13.33 -4.19 -7.42
CA VAL A 206 -14.20 -5.08 -6.65
C VAL A 206 -14.07 -4.78 -5.17
N SER A 207 -15.21 -4.59 -4.50
CA SER A 207 -15.29 -4.35 -3.06
C SER A 207 -16.42 -5.18 -2.44
N HIS A 208 -16.15 -5.77 -1.28
CA HIS A 208 -17.16 -6.45 -0.47
C HIS A 208 -17.57 -5.58 0.70
N TYR A 209 -18.84 -5.62 1.07
CA TYR A 209 -19.36 -4.93 2.24
C TYR A 209 -20.21 -5.85 3.11
N GLU A 210 -20.23 -5.55 4.40
CA GLU A 210 -21.05 -6.22 5.40
C GLU A 210 -21.47 -5.18 6.45
N VAL A 211 -22.78 -5.00 6.64
CA VAL A 211 -23.33 -4.11 7.67
C VAL A 211 -23.20 -4.78 9.03
N LEU A 212 -22.47 -4.16 9.94
CA LEU A 212 -22.21 -4.66 11.30
C LEU A 212 -23.27 -4.18 12.29
N SER A 213 -23.71 -2.93 12.17
CA SER A 213 -24.75 -2.32 13.01
C SER A 213 -25.40 -1.14 12.30
N GLN A 214 -26.53 -0.69 12.82
CA GLN A 214 -27.28 0.47 12.34
C GLN A 214 -27.74 1.32 13.50
N ARG A 215 -27.66 2.63 13.37
CA ARG A 215 -28.11 3.60 14.35
C ARG A 215 -28.41 4.94 13.70
N ASP A 216 -29.53 5.58 14.03
CA ASP A 216 -29.87 6.97 13.68
C ASP A 216 -29.69 7.30 12.18
N GLY A 217 -30.10 6.39 11.29
CA GLY A 217 -29.99 6.57 9.84
C GLY A 217 -28.58 6.33 9.28
N LEU A 218 -27.63 5.91 10.11
CA LEU A 218 -26.28 5.52 9.73
C LEU A 218 -26.11 4.01 9.82
N SER A 219 -25.15 3.46 9.06
CA SER A 219 -24.72 2.08 9.17
C SER A 219 -23.21 1.99 9.39
N PHE A 220 -22.79 1.16 10.35
CA PHE A 220 -21.40 0.79 10.54
C PHE A 220 -21.10 -0.42 9.66
N VAL A 221 -20.14 -0.29 8.76
CA VAL A 221 -19.91 -1.24 7.67
C VAL A 221 -18.46 -1.72 7.66
N LYS A 222 -18.29 -3.02 7.53
CA LYS A 222 -17.02 -3.65 7.19
C LYS A 222 -16.86 -3.64 5.67
N LEU A 223 -15.71 -3.17 5.18
CA LEU A 223 -15.38 -3.11 3.76
C LEU A 223 -14.10 -3.88 3.49
N ARG A 224 -14.09 -4.66 2.42
CA ARG A 224 -12.90 -5.40 1.97
C ARG A 224 -12.69 -5.21 0.46
N PRO A 225 -11.67 -4.44 0.05
CA PRO A 225 -11.36 -4.28 -1.36
C PRO A 225 -10.47 -5.42 -1.86
N GLU A 226 -10.78 -6.03 -3.01
CA GLU A 226 -9.88 -6.93 -3.74
C GLU A 226 -8.85 -6.14 -4.56
N THR A 227 -9.28 -5.03 -5.11
CA THR A 227 -8.47 -4.11 -5.92
C THR A 227 -8.10 -2.86 -5.11
N GLY A 228 -7.29 -1.96 -5.67
CA GLY A 228 -6.83 -0.75 -4.97
C GLY A 228 -6.91 0.51 -5.84
N ARG A 229 -8.12 0.86 -6.34
CA ARG A 229 -8.31 2.08 -7.14
C ARG A 229 -8.44 3.30 -6.25
N THR A 230 -8.05 4.46 -6.78
CA THR A 230 -8.21 5.74 -6.07
C THR A 230 -9.66 5.93 -5.64
N HIS A 231 -9.90 6.24 -4.37
CA HIS A 231 -11.21 6.46 -3.76
C HIS A 231 -12.18 5.25 -3.89
N GLN A 232 -11.71 4.05 -4.17
CA GLN A 232 -12.53 2.90 -4.53
C GLN A 232 -13.72 2.67 -3.58
N LEU A 233 -13.45 2.52 -2.28
CA LEU A 233 -14.50 2.25 -1.29
C LEU A 233 -15.53 3.40 -1.19
N ARG A 234 -15.07 4.64 -1.30
CA ARG A 234 -15.92 5.84 -1.30
C ARG A 234 -16.83 5.88 -2.52
N VAL A 235 -16.27 5.64 -3.71
CA VAL A 235 -17.01 5.57 -4.98
C VAL A 235 -18.02 4.43 -4.95
N HIS A 236 -17.62 3.24 -4.54
CA HIS A 236 -18.48 2.06 -4.53
C HIS A 236 -19.66 2.20 -3.58
N MET A 237 -19.42 2.70 -2.36
CA MET A 237 -20.52 2.91 -1.40
C MET A 237 -21.48 4.01 -1.88
N ALA A 238 -20.99 5.10 -2.46
CA ALA A 238 -21.82 6.12 -3.07
C ALA A 238 -22.60 5.59 -4.29
N TYR A 239 -21.99 4.74 -5.12
CA TYR A 239 -22.62 4.13 -6.29
C TYR A 239 -23.84 3.29 -5.93
N ILE A 240 -23.82 2.57 -4.81
CA ILE A 240 -24.97 1.81 -4.31
C ILE A 240 -25.95 2.65 -3.47
N GLY A 241 -25.78 3.98 -3.44
CA GLY A 241 -26.69 4.91 -2.75
C GLY A 241 -26.40 5.14 -1.26
N HIS A 242 -25.27 4.64 -0.76
CA HIS A 242 -24.86 4.72 0.64
C HIS A 242 -23.50 5.37 0.81
N PRO A 243 -23.33 6.68 0.47
CA PRO A 243 -22.05 7.36 0.60
C PRO A 243 -21.56 7.34 2.06
N LEU A 244 -20.24 7.49 2.24
CA LEU A 244 -19.67 7.57 3.58
C LEU A 244 -20.11 8.88 4.26
N ALA A 245 -20.36 8.82 5.55
CA ALA A 245 -20.63 10.02 6.35
C ALA A 245 -19.45 11.00 6.27
N GLY A 246 -19.71 12.29 6.12
CA GLY A 246 -18.71 13.35 5.99
C GLY A 246 -17.89 13.32 4.69
N ASP A 247 -18.30 12.52 3.70
CA ASP A 247 -17.61 12.48 2.40
C ASP A 247 -18.08 13.61 1.49
N TRP A 248 -17.41 14.75 1.55
CA TRP A 248 -17.70 15.96 0.77
C TRP A 248 -17.61 15.75 -0.75
N LEU A 249 -16.90 14.73 -1.22
CA LEU A 249 -16.69 14.49 -2.66
C LEU A 249 -17.74 13.57 -3.28
N TYR A 250 -18.26 12.60 -2.52
CA TYR A 250 -19.18 11.57 -3.01
C TYR A 250 -20.52 11.51 -2.28
N GLY A 251 -20.66 12.26 -1.20
CA GLY A 251 -21.87 12.35 -0.39
C GLY A 251 -22.20 13.78 -0.04
N THR A 252 -22.63 14.00 1.19
CA THR A 252 -22.91 15.31 1.75
C THR A 252 -21.87 15.63 2.81
N GLU A 253 -21.29 16.83 2.72
CA GLU A 253 -20.43 17.36 3.76
C GLU A 253 -21.26 17.68 5.00
N ASP A 254 -20.87 17.14 6.13
CA ASP A 254 -21.48 17.39 7.43
C ASP A 254 -20.40 17.45 8.50
N PRO A 255 -19.78 18.63 8.69
CA PRO A 255 -18.68 18.80 9.64
C PRO A 255 -19.12 18.68 11.11
N ASP A 256 -20.41 18.87 11.41
CA ASP A 256 -20.96 18.68 12.76
C ASP A 256 -21.03 17.19 13.11
N LEU A 257 -21.26 16.34 12.11
CA LEU A 257 -21.24 14.90 12.25
C LEU A 257 -19.82 14.35 12.25
N ILE A 258 -19.07 14.60 11.17
CA ILE A 258 -17.66 14.24 11.01
C ILE A 258 -17.03 15.05 9.86
N SER A 259 -15.86 15.66 10.10
CA SER A 259 -15.18 16.58 9.16
C SER A 259 -14.40 15.91 8.03
N ARG A 260 -14.52 14.60 7.86
CA ARG A 260 -13.80 13.78 6.87
C ARG A 260 -14.62 12.57 6.46
N PRO A 261 -14.31 11.90 5.34
CA PRO A 261 -14.92 10.60 5.05
C PRO A 261 -14.71 9.63 6.22
N ALA A 262 -15.81 9.08 6.77
CA ALA A 262 -15.79 8.14 7.88
C ALA A 262 -15.26 6.78 7.41
N LEU A 263 -13.96 6.72 7.14
CA LEU A 263 -13.24 5.54 6.63
C LEU A 263 -11.94 5.32 7.43
N HIS A 264 -11.75 4.08 7.86
CA HIS A 264 -10.62 3.66 8.66
C HIS A 264 -10.08 2.29 8.21
N ALA A 265 -8.80 2.21 7.89
CA ALA A 265 -8.10 0.96 7.59
C ALA A 265 -7.86 0.19 8.89
N TYR A 266 -8.84 -0.63 9.27
CA TYR A 266 -8.95 -1.27 10.57
C TYR A 266 -8.01 -2.43 10.76
N ALA A 267 -7.92 -3.34 9.76
CA ALA A 267 -7.06 -4.52 9.85
C ALA A 267 -6.20 -4.69 8.59
N LEU A 268 -5.00 -5.16 8.82
CA LEU A 268 -4.00 -5.45 7.81
C LEU A 268 -3.33 -6.78 8.15
N ALA A 269 -3.34 -7.74 7.21
CA ALA A 269 -2.51 -8.93 7.32
C ALA A 269 -1.63 -9.08 6.08
N LEU A 270 -0.41 -9.57 6.30
CA LEU A 270 0.52 -9.84 5.21
C LEU A 270 1.49 -10.97 5.57
N THR A 271 1.99 -11.63 4.56
CA THR A 271 3.13 -12.54 4.73
C THR A 271 4.41 -11.70 4.76
N HIS A 272 5.17 -11.84 5.84
CA HIS A 272 6.43 -11.12 6.01
C HIS A 272 7.41 -11.42 4.87
N PRO A 273 7.94 -10.40 4.17
CA PRO A 273 8.64 -10.60 2.89
C PRO A 273 9.98 -11.34 3.01
N VAL A 274 10.56 -11.45 4.20
CA VAL A 274 11.84 -12.14 4.43
C VAL A 274 11.64 -13.47 5.14
N THR A 275 10.91 -13.48 6.27
CA THR A 275 10.75 -14.67 7.10
C THR A 275 9.64 -15.61 6.65
N GLY A 276 8.70 -15.14 5.82
CA GLY A 276 7.50 -15.89 5.44
C GLY A 276 6.44 -15.99 6.55
N THR A 277 6.67 -15.41 7.72
CA THR A 277 5.72 -15.41 8.85
C THR A 277 4.47 -14.63 8.48
N HIS A 278 3.30 -15.14 8.86
CA HIS A 278 2.05 -14.41 8.72
C HIS A 278 1.90 -13.37 9.84
N LEU A 279 1.76 -12.10 9.47
CA LEU A 279 1.57 -10.98 10.39
C LEU A 279 0.14 -10.45 10.28
N TYR A 280 -0.47 -10.12 11.42
CA TYR A 280 -1.82 -9.54 11.50
C TYR A 280 -1.83 -8.37 12.48
N PHE A 281 -2.36 -7.24 12.05
CA PHE A 281 -2.44 -6.00 12.83
C PHE A 281 -3.85 -5.45 12.80
N THR A 282 -4.24 -4.77 13.89
CA THR A 282 -5.46 -3.96 13.97
C THR A 282 -5.13 -2.56 14.49
N ALA A 283 -5.92 -1.56 14.10
CA ALA A 283 -5.88 -0.23 14.66
C ALA A 283 -7.23 0.08 15.32
N PRO A 284 -7.26 0.71 16.51
CA PRO A 284 -8.50 1.10 17.17
C PRO A 284 -9.31 2.05 16.30
N ILE A 285 -10.63 1.94 16.37
CA ILE A 285 -11.53 2.89 15.70
C ILE A 285 -11.25 4.29 16.25
N PRO A 286 -11.07 5.30 15.40
CA PRO A 286 -10.80 6.66 15.86
C PRO A 286 -12.04 7.28 16.53
N ALA A 287 -11.80 8.09 17.56
CA ALA A 287 -12.85 8.66 18.43
C ALA A 287 -13.93 9.45 17.67
N ASP A 288 -13.59 10.06 16.53
CA ASP A 288 -14.56 10.76 15.68
C ASP A 288 -15.54 9.82 14.99
N MET A 289 -15.15 8.56 14.74
CA MET A 289 -16.03 7.52 14.21
C MET A 289 -16.74 6.74 15.31
N GLU A 290 -16.13 6.54 16.49
CA GLU A 290 -16.76 5.85 17.63
C GLU A 290 -18.07 6.52 18.07
N LYS A 291 -18.19 7.83 17.93
CA LYS A 291 -19.40 8.61 18.26
C LYS A 291 -20.60 8.28 17.36
N LEU A 292 -20.35 7.70 16.19
CA LEU A 292 -21.33 7.45 15.14
C LEU A 292 -21.84 5.99 15.11
N ILE A 293 -21.28 5.10 15.94
CA ILE A 293 -21.55 3.64 15.91
C ILE A 293 -22.23 3.12 17.17
#